data_718e3ac017031ff0f04d644e902f1bbf
#
_entry.id   718e3ac017031ff0f04d644e902f1bbf
#
_cell.length_a   1.000
_cell.length_b   1.000
_cell.length_c   1.000
_cell.angle_alpha   90.00
_cell.angle_beta   90.00
_cell.angle_gamma   90.00
#
_symmetry.space_group_name_H-M   'P 1'
#
loop_
_entity.id
_entity.type
_entity.pdbx_description
1 polymer ?
#
loop_
_entity_poly.entity_id
_entity_poly.type
_entity_poly.pdbx_seq_one_letter_code
_entity_poly.pdbx_strand_id
1 'polypeptide(L)'
;MPVTQCSSGKWKIGQGGCVYDTKEKAMQVWKAILAGGKFAESYTDYPQAASDNAQIAINYAEENGWGDCLEATGKARARQLANREPISRDTISRMASFARHKQHSDRKLGDGCGRLAWLAWGGDEGIAWASRKLKQIDNE
;
A
#
# COMPACT_ATOMS: atom_id res chain seq x y z
N MET A 1 -17.98 6.63 -26.98
CA MET A 1 -17.06 7.04 -25.90
C MET A 1 -17.76 6.93 -24.56
N PRO A 2 -17.19 6.22 -23.59
CA PRO A 2 -17.81 6.12 -22.27
C PRO A 2 -17.69 7.39 -21.42
N VAL A 3 -16.89 8.36 -21.85
CA VAL A 3 -16.75 9.63 -21.14
C VAL A 3 -17.79 10.61 -21.67
N THR A 4 -18.73 11.03 -20.82
CA THR A 4 -19.82 11.93 -21.21
C THR A 4 -19.97 13.04 -20.18
N GLN A 5 -20.46 14.19 -20.64
CA GLN A 5 -20.73 15.32 -19.77
C GLN A 5 -22.13 15.19 -19.16
N CYS A 6 -22.22 15.43 -17.86
CA CYS A 6 -23.50 15.44 -17.16
C CYS A 6 -24.17 16.80 -17.27
N SER A 7 -25.46 16.85 -16.99
CA SER A 7 -26.20 18.10 -16.99
C SER A 7 -25.69 19.12 -15.99
N SER A 8 -24.98 18.67 -14.95
CA SER A 8 -24.35 19.52 -13.93
C SER A 8 -23.04 20.17 -14.40
N GLY A 9 -22.56 19.83 -15.60
CA GLY A 9 -21.28 20.31 -16.12
C GLY A 9 -20.10 19.41 -15.78
N LYS A 10 -20.27 18.47 -14.86
CA LYS A 10 -19.23 17.48 -14.52
C LYS A 10 -19.24 16.34 -15.53
N TRP A 11 -18.22 15.53 -15.48
CA TRP A 11 -18.02 14.42 -16.41
C TRP A 11 -18.12 13.08 -15.70
N LYS A 12 -18.50 12.05 -16.44
CA LYS A 12 -18.61 10.70 -15.93
C LYS A 12 -17.99 9.71 -16.92
N ILE A 13 -17.62 8.54 -16.40
CA ILE A 13 -17.13 7.41 -17.20
C ILE A 13 -18.22 6.33 -17.16
N GLY A 14 -18.77 5.98 -18.31
CA GLY A 14 -19.81 4.96 -18.42
C GLY A 14 -21.00 5.27 -17.53
N GLN A 15 -21.34 4.34 -16.65
CA GLN A 15 -22.47 4.45 -15.72
C GLN A 15 -22.04 5.00 -14.34
N GLY A 16 -20.80 5.47 -14.22
CA GLY A 16 -20.32 6.02 -12.97
C GLY A 16 -20.94 7.37 -12.63
N GLY A 17 -20.60 7.88 -11.45
CA GLY A 17 -21.09 9.19 -11.01
C GLY A 17 -20.40 10.35 -11.73
N CYS A 18 -21.04 11.50 -11.68
CA CYS A 18 -20.54 12.74 -12.29
C CYS A 18 -19.54 13.41 -11.33
N VAL A 19 -18.35 12.81 -11.20
CA VAL A 19 -17.35 13.20 -10.20
C VAL A 19 -16.14 13.93 -10.75
N TYR A 20 -15.98 13.98 -12.08
CA TYR A 20 -14.82 14.61 -12.71
C TYR A 20 -15.15 16.03 -13.12
N ASP A 21 -14.32 16.98 -12.69
CA ASP A 21 -14.56 18.41 -12.97
C ASP A 21 -14.28 18.77 -14.42
N THR A 22 -13.37 18.04 -15.08
CA THR A 22 -12.97 18.31 -16.46
C THR A 22 -12.99 17.03 -17.29
N LYS A 23 -13.15 17.20 -18.61
CA LYS A 23 -13.06 16.09 -19.56
C LYS A 23 -11.68 15.44 -19.50
N GLU A 24 -10.64 16.24 -19.36
CA GLU A 24 -9.24 15.76 -19.31
C GLU A 24 -9.04 14.79 -18.14
N LYS A 25 -9.56 15.11 -16.97
CA LYS A 25 -9.46 14.22 -15.80
C LYS A 25 -10.18 12.91 -16.06
N ALA A 26 -11.40 12.96 -16.60
CA ALA A 26 -12.15 11.75 -16.93
C ALA A 26 -11.42 10.90 -17.96
N MET A 27 -10.84 11.53 -18.97
CA MET A 27 -10.07 10.84 -20.01
C MET A 27 -8.81 10.20 -19.46
N GLN A 28 -8.12 10.85 -18.54
CA GLN A 28 -6.93 10.26 -17.88
C GLN A 28 -7.30 8.98 -17.14
N VAL A 29 -8.37 9.01 -16.38
CA VAL A 29 -8.84 7.83 -15.64
C VAL A 29 -9.24 6.72 -16.61
N TRP A 30 -9.96 7.07 -17.67
CA TRP A 30 -10.38 6.11 -18.69
C TRP A 30 -9.17 5.45 -19.38
N LYS A 31 -8.17 6.25 -19.73
CA LYS A 31 -6.94 5.72 -20.33
C LYS A 31 -6.21 4.77 -19.38
N ALA A 32 -6.18 5.10 -18.10
CA ALA A 32 -5.58 4.22 -17.09
C ALA A 32 -6.32 2.88 -17.00
N ILE A 33 -7.64 2.90 -17.08
CA ILE A 33 -8.46 1.68 -17.09
C ILE A 33 -8.15 0.85 -18.33
N LEU A 34 -8.09 1.47 -19.50
CA LEU A 34 -7.79 0.79 -20.76
C LEU A 34 -6.37 0.21 -20.79
N ALA A 35 -5.43 0.86 -20.11
CA ALA A 35 -4.03 0.43 -20.07
C ALA A 35 -3.77 -0.72 -19.08
N GLY A 36 -4.80 -1.39 -18.60
CA GLY A 36 -4.66 -2.55 -17.72
C GLY A 36 -5.09 -2.31 -16.29
N GLY A 37 -5.83 -1.25 -16.06
CA GLY A 37 -6.40 -0.99 -14.74
C GLY A 37 -5.42 -0.43 -13.73
N LYS A 38 -4.36 0.25 -14.16
CA LYS A 38 -3.37 0.85 -13.25
C LYS A 38 -4.00 1.75 -12.18
N PHE A 39 -5.06 2.43 -12.54
CA PHE A 39 -5.80 3.28 -11.63
C PHE A 39 -6.34 2.50 -10.43
N ALA A 40 -6.77 1.26 -10.66
CA ALA A 40 -7.34 0.39 -9.63
C ALA A 40 -6.43 -0.80 -9.33
N GLU A 41 -5.19 -0.81 -9.84
CA GLU A 41 -4.29 -1.95 -9.67
C GLU A 41 -3.89 -2.15 -8.22
N SER A 42 -3.76 -3.41 -7.88
CA SER A 42 -3.19 -3.84 -6.62
C SER A 42 -2.14 -4.93 -6.92
N TYR A 43 -1.27 -5.17 -5.94
CA TYR A 43 -0.09 -6.00 -6.16
C TYR A 43 0.02 -7.04 -5.06
N THR A 44 0.37 -8.26 -5.45
CA THR A 44 0.58 -9.38 -4.53
C THR A 44 1.97 -10.01 -4.70
N ASP A 45 2.81 -9.41 -5.54
CA ASP A 45 4.12 -9.98 -5.89
C ASP A 45 5.24 -9.65 -4.90
N TYR A 46 4.89 -9.20 -3.71
CA TYR A 46 5.88 -9.01 -2.66
C TYR A 46 6.42 -10.37 -2.18
N PRO A 47 7.70 -10.41 -1.70
CA PRO A 47 8.32 -11.68 -1.34
C PRO A 47 7.63 -12.33 -0.14
N GLN A 48 7.71 -13.67 -0.06
CA GLN A 48 7.17 -14.41 1.08
C GLN A 48 7.77 -13.92 2.40
N ALA A 49 9.03 -13.50 2.39
CA ALA A 49 9.69 -12.95 3.58
C ALA A 49 8.94 -11.74 4.15
N ALA A 50 8.34 -10.91 3.29
CA ALA A 50 7.53 -9.78 3.76
C ALA A 50 6.32 -10.25 4.57
N SER A 51 5.64 -11.29 4.08
CA SER A 51 4.51 -11.89 4.78
C SER A 51 4.95 -12.53 6.10
N ASP A 52 6.06 -13.24 6.08
CA ASP A 52 6.60 -13.89 7.27
C ASP A 52 6.99 -12.87 8.35
N ASN A 53 7.61 -11.77 7.94
CA ASN A 53 7.99 -10.69 8.85
C ASN A 53 6.76 -10.05 9.50
N ALA A 54 5.72 -9.80 8.71
CA ALA A 54 4.47 -9.26 9.23
C ALA A 54 3.81 -10.24 10.21
N GLN A 55 3.87 -11.53 9.91
CA GLN A 55 3.33 -12.56 10.80
C GLN A 55 4.07 -12.61 12.13
N ILE A 56 5.40 -12.44 12.11
CA ILE A 56 6.19 -12.37 13.35
C ILE A 56 5.71 -11.20 14.21
N ALA A 57 5.46 -10.05 13.59
CA ALA A 57 4.95 -8.89 14.31
C ALA A 57 3.58 -9.15 14.94
N ILE A 58 2.68 -9.80 14.19
CA ILE A 58 1.34 -10.13 14.66
C ILE A 58 1.42 -11.12 15.83
N ASN A 59 2.25 -12.16 15.71
CA ASN A 59 2.41 -13.17 16.76
C ASN A 59 2.92 -12.54 18.05
N TYR A 60 3.91 -11.65 17.94
CA TYR A 60 4.43 -10.92 19.10
C TYR A 60 3.33 -10.08 19.75
N ALA A 61 2.53 -9.38 18.93
CA ALA A 61 1.46 -8.52 19.42
C ALA A 61 0.33 -9.31 20.08
N GLU A 62 0.05 -10.53 19.62
CA GLU A 62 -0.95 -11.40 20.24
C GLU A 62 -0.56 -11.79 21.66
N GLU A 63 0.74 -11.99 21.89
CA GLU A 63 1.24 -12.36 23.23
C GLU A 63 1.46 -11.16 24.14
N ASN A 64 1.93 -10.05 23.59
CA ASN A 64 2.42 -8.90 24.37
C ASN A 64 1.62 -7.61 24.11
N GLY A 65 0.73 -7.60 23.12
CA GLY A 65 0.01 -6.41 22.69
C GLY A 65 0.86 -5.52 21.77
N TRP A 66 0.17 -4.69 21.02
CA TRP A 66 0.84 -3.70 20.16
C TRP A 66 1.39 -2.52 20.95
N GLY A 67 0.81 -2.24 22.11
CA GLY A 67 1.13 -1.03 22.86
C GLY A 67 0.85 0.20 22.01
N ASP A 68 1.74 1.19 22.10
CA ASP A 68 1.65 2.42 21.30
C ASP A 68 2.55 2.36 20.06
N CYS A 69 3.02 1.17 19.70
CA CYS A 69 4.02 1.02 18.63
C CYS A 69 3.47 1.26 17.24
N LEU A 70 2.20 0.97 17.01
CA LEU A 70 1.59 1.13 15.69
C LEU A 70 0.23 1.79 15.81
N GLU A 71 -0.07 2.63 14.82
CA GLU A 71 -1.41 3.14 14.62
C GLU A 71 -2.26 2.08 13.92
N ALA A 72 -3.57 2.32 13.84
CA ALA A 72 -4.51 1.40 13.20
C ALA A 72 -4.10 1.03 11.78
N THR A 73 -3.55 2.00 11.03
CA THR A 73 -3.07 1.77 9.65
C THR A 73 -1.94 0.75 9.63
N GLY A 74 -0.95 0.87 10.52
CA GLY A 74 0.17 -0.08 10.59
C GLY A 74 -0.30 -1.48 10.94
N LYS A 75 -1.22 -1.61 11.87
CA LYS A 75 -1.80 -2.90 12.26
C LYS A 75 -2.53 -3.55 11.07
N ALA A 76 -3.31 -2.77 10.33
CA ALA A 76 -4.01 -3.26 9.14
C ALA A 76 -3.04 -3.73 8.06
N ARG A 77 -1.94 -3.00 7.85
CA ARG A 77 -0.93 -3.38 6.86
C ARG A 77 -0.23 -4.68 7.24
N ALA A 78 0.07 -4.88 8.52
CA ALA A 78 0.66 -6.14 8.99
C ALA A 78 -0.23 -7.32 8.63
N ARG A 79 -1.53 -7.21 8.88
CA ARG A 79 -2.50 -8.26 8.54
C ARG A 79 -2.59 -8.48 7.03
N GLN A 80 -2.61 -7.43 6.24
CA GLN A 80 -2.65 -7.55 4.78
C GLN A 80 -1.43 -8.31 4.26
N LEU A 81 -0.24 -7.95 4.71
CA LEU A 81 0.99 -8.60 4.27
C LEU A 81 1.03 -10.06 4.73
N ALA A 82 0.68 -10.34 5.98
CA ALA A 82 0.68 -11.70 6.51
C ALA A 82 -0.28 -12.61 5.76
N ASN A 83 -1.44 -12.08 5.37
CA ASN A 83 -2.47 -12.82 4.64
C ASN A 83 -2.28 -12.78 3.12
N ARG A 84 -1.21 -12.15 2.64
CA ARG A 84 -0.91 -11.97 1.22
C ARG A 84 -2.06 -11.33 0.44
N GLU A 85 -2.69 -10.35 1.04
CA GLU A 85 -3.76 -9.59 0.38
C GLU A 85 -3.16 -8.60 -0.62
N PRO A 86 -3.92 -8.26 -1.68
CA PRO A 86 -3.47 -7.25 -2.62
C PRO A 86 -3.28 -5.90 -1.93
N ILE A 87 -2.21 -5.20 -2.28
CA ILE A 87 -1.90 -3.88 -1.73
C ILE A 87 -1.79 -2.86 -2.85
N SER A 88 -2.24 -1.64 -2.58
CA SER A 88 -2.26 -0.56 -3.56
C SER A 88 -0.90 0.13 -3.67
N ARG A 89 -0.75 0.92 -4.75
CA ARG A 89 0.43 1.78 -4.91
C ARG A 89 0.64 2.68 -3.69
N ASP A 90 -0.44 3.22 -3.14
CA ASP A 90 -0.36 4.10 -1.96
C ASP A 90 0.26 3.35 -0.77
N THR A 91 -0.15 2.11 -0.54
CA THR A 91 0.42 1.26 0.50
C THR A 91 1.90 0.98 0.23
N ILE A 92 2.25 0.68 -1.02
CA ILE A 92 3.64 0.45 -1.42
C ILE A 92 4.49 1.70 -1.18
N SER A 93 3.95 2.88 -1.49
CA SER A 93 4.63 4.15 -1.23
C SER A 93 4.90 4.35 0.26
N ARG A 94 3.96 4.01 1.11
CA ARG A 94 4.12 4.10 2.57
C ARG A 94 5.18 3.12 3.07
N MET A 95 5.20 1.89 2.55
CA MET A 95 6.24 0.90 2.87
C MET A 95 7.62 1.42 2.48
N ALA A 96 7.75 1.95 1.26
CA ALA A 96 9.01 2.49 0.78
C ALA A 96 9.50 3.66 1.66
N SER A 97 8.59 4.52 2.09
CA SER A 97 8.91 5.63 2.98
C SER A 97 9.41 5.16 4.34
N PHE A 98 8.98 3.99 4.77
CA PHE A 98 9.37 3.42 6.05
C PHE A 98 10.87 3.07 6.10
N ALA A 99 11.53 2.98 4.95
CA ALA A 99 12.99 2.72 4.88
C ALA A 99 13.81 3.71 5.71
N ARG A 100 13.30 4.93 5.92
CA ARG A 100 13.97 5.93 6.77
C ARG A 100 14.11 5.50 8.23
N HIS A 101 13.33 4.49 8.64
CA HIS A 101 13.38 3.95 10.02
C HIS A 101 14.29 2.75 10.16
N LYS A 102 15.08 2.42 9.13
CA LYS A 102 15.96 1.25 9.14
C LYS A 102 16.93 1.26 10.32
N GLN A 103 17.38 2.42 10.72
CA GLN A 103 18.30 2.56 11.87
C GLN A 103 17.72 1.99 13.17
N HIS A 104 16.40 1.86 13.25
CA HIS A 104 15.70 1.33 14.43
C HIS A 104 15.37 -0.16 14.29
N SER A 105 15.65 -0.76 13.13
CA SER A 105 15.27 -2.14 12.82
C SER A 105 16.13 -3.19 13.54
N ASP A 106 17.32 -2.81 13.98
CA ASP A 106 18.26 -3.70 14.65
C ASP A 106 17.93 -3.96 16.12
N ARG A 107 16.94 -3.29 16.64
CA ARG A 107 16.51 -3.49 18.03
C ARG A 107 15.80 -4.83 18.17
N LYS A 108 15.87 -5.39 19.37
CA LYS A 108 15.15 -6.63 19.68
C LYS A 108 13.66 -6.35 19.84
N LEU A 109 12.84 -7.35 19.54
CA LEU A 109 11.41 -7.27 19.86
C LEU A 109 11.24 -7.05 21.36
N GLY A 110 10.40 -6.07 21.70
CA GLY A 110 10.19 -5.70 23.09
C GLY A 110 11.12 -4.61 23.60
N ASP A 111 12.14 -4.25 22.83
CA ASP A 111 13.07 -3.17 23.18
C ASP A 111 12.67 -1.91 22.40
N GLY A 112 11.59 -1.28 22.82
CA GLY A 112 10.99 -0.18 22.10
C GLY A 112 10.14 -0.65 20.92
N CYS A 113 9.75 0.26 20.05
CA CYS A 113 8.82 -0.02 18.95
C CYS A 113 9.51 -0.31 17.61
N GLY A 114 10.80 0.00 17.48
CA GLY A 114 11.48 -0.01 16.19
C GLY A 114 11.38 -1.33 15.44
N ARG A 115 11.72 -2.44 16.11
CA ARG A 115 11.71 -3.76 15.47
C ARG A 115 10.29 -4.21 15.13
N LEU A 116 9.35 -4.03 16.06
CA LEU A 116 7.96 -4.44 15.85
C LEU A 116 7.33 -3.70 14.67
N ALA A 117 7.50 -2.39 14.61
CA ALA A 117 6.98 -1.58 13.51
C ALA A 117 7.65 -1.97 12.19
N TRP A 118 8.97 -2.20 12.19
CA TRP A 118 9.71 -2.59 11.00
C TRP A 118 9.18 -3.89 10.41
N LEU A 119 8.98 -4.91 11.24
CA LEU A 119 8.45 -6.21 10.82
C LEU A 119 7.01 -6.10 10.34
N ALA A 120 6.19 -5.28 11.00
CA ALA A 120 4.79 -5.09 10.62
C ALA A 120 4.66 -4.53 9.21
N TRP A 121 5.62 -3.71 8.76
CA TRP A 121 5.64 -3.14 7.41
C TRP A 121 6.42 -4.00 6.41
N GLY A 122 6.71 -5.25 6.74
CA GLY A 122 7.31 -6.23 5.83
C GLY A 122 8.77 -6.56 6.08
N GLY A 123 9.42 -5.88 7.04
CA GLY A 123 10.83 -6.10 7.33
C GLY A 123 11.74 -5.64 6.18
N ASP A 124 13.03 -6.03 6.24
CA ASP A 124 14.01 -5.64 5.23
C ASP A 124 13.56 -6.00 3.81
N GLU A 125 13.09 -7.21 3.63
CA GLU A 125 12.70 -7.74 2.32
C GLU A 125 11.48 -7.03 1.76
N GLY A 126 10.46 -6.80 2.60
CA GLY A 126 9.23 -6.14 2.19
C GLY A 126 9.45 -4.69 1.83
N ILE A 127 10.20 -3.97 2.65
CA ILE A 127 10.46 -2.55 2.43
C ILE A 127 11.38 -2.34 1.24
N ALA A 128 12.38 -3.19 1.04
CA ALA A 128 13.25 -3.14 -0.14
C ALA A 128 12.46 -3.42 -1.42
N TRP A 129 11.59 -4.41 -1.39
CA TRP A 129 10.69 -4.70 -2.50
C TRP A 129 9.81 -3.49 -2.84
N ALA A 130 9.23 -2.85 -1.81
CA ALA A 130 8.37 -1.70 -1.99
C ALA A 130 9.09 -0.55 -2.68
N SER A 131 10.34 -0.29 -2.30
CA SER A 131 11.15 0.75 -2.92
C SER A 131 11.38 0.47 -4.40
N ARG A 132 11.71 -0.77 -4.74
CA ARG A 132 11.92 -1.18 -6.14
C ARG A 132 10.61 -1.13 -6.93
N LYS A 133 9.54 -1.66 -6.34
CA LYS A 133 8.22 -1.72 -6.99
C LYS A 133 7.66 -0.34 -7.27
N LEU A 134 7.82 0.58 -6.33
CA LEU A 134 7.34 1.96 -6.50
C LEU A 134 8.02 2.62 -7.69
N LYS A 135 9.34 2.45 -7.82
CA LYS A 135 10.08 2.97 -8.98
C LYS A 135 9.59 2.35 -10.28
N GLN A 136 9.35 1.06 -10.27
CA GLN A 136 8.84 0.34 -11.45
C GLN A 136 7.47 0.88 -11.86
N ILE A 137 6.57 1.05 -10.90
CA ILE A 137 5.22 1.57 -11.16
C ILE A 137 5.29 2.99 -11.74
N ASP A 138 6.12 3.84 -11.14
CA ASP A 138 6.20 5.24 -11.54
C ASP A 138 6.89 5.44 -12.89
N ASN A 139 7.66 4.46 -13.36
CA ASN A 139 8.34 4.51 -14.66
C ASN A 139 7.53 3.86 -15.78
N GLU A 140 6.38 3.31 -15.49
CA GLU A 140 5.50 2.71 -16.52
C GLU A 140 4.71 3.76 -17.31
#